data_5a5cded58c7b96100b594f5812560724
#
_entry.id   5a5cded58c7b96100b594f5812560724
#
_cell.length_a   1.000
_cell.length_b   1.000
_cell.length_c   1.000
_cell.angle_alpha   90.00
_cell.angle_beta   90.00
_cell.angle_gamma   90.00
#
_symmetry.space_group_name_H-M   'P 1'
#
loop_
_entity.id
_entity.type
_entity.pdbx_description
1 polymer ?
#
loop_
_entity_poly.entity_id
_entity_poly.type
_entity_poly.pdbx_seq_one_letter_code
_entity_poly.pdbx_strand_id
1 'polypeptide(L)'
;SSAASDVYKRQDYINPLYENGVRIDTPRAKIDCNENESERMTNTDVLEFTIKPVRGLIIKSQNSYMVYQRHDYQFWPSYLPKRTEGEGADAYRYEGDARRLTSENTVSYSKKFASGHYFDAMAGFSATHETANFFSLKAEGLLTDDLKWNNMNSIGSKENYNASTSSNKVVRESVLMRLNYNYKSRYYFTFTGRYDGSSNFAENNKWGFFPSAAVKWNAKNENFLKQVRWLDELSLRLSAGRTGNDAIATYRSLEAYGTTTNGYLFGGTQSASFFPSRVANPNLTWEKTTLYNAGLDFSAFDGRLNITVDGYYSTTRDLLLSLQTIHTTGYTSRFTNLGKTSNRGVEVSVESRNIVKPKFGWTTSFTLSHNKQMVDDIGHEEYVSCLESGGNTNYMMYGYKTGYPLNALWGFQYAGVWKTTDQFERNRFTKSYISSSTGSDAQLMLGYPKYVDQNRDGILSEEDLIYLGNSDPVLYGGLQNTFNIGGLRIGFYFSYSLGGKIYNYSELAMAGGYATNQYRYMLDAWHLSLIHI
;
A
#
# COMPACT_ATOMS: atom_id res chain seq x y z
N SER A 1 40.24 29.30 -1.39
CA SER A 1 40.32 28.08 -0.54
C SER A 1 39.21 27.07 -0.82
N SER A 2 38.05 27.45 -1.42
CA SER A 2 36.98 26.50 -1.80
C SER A 2 37.37 25.61 -3.00
N ALA A 3 38.02 26.16 -4.02
CA ALA A 3 38.41 25.42 -5.21
C ALA A 3 39.43 24.28 -4.96
N ALA A 4 40.34 24.43 -3.98
CA ALA A 4 41.28 23.38 -3.62
C ALA A 4 40.61 22.23 -2.86
N SER A 5 39.61 22.51 -2.02
CA SER A 5 38.82 21.45 -1.32
C SER A 5 37.97 20.63 -2.28
N ASP A 6 37.48 21.28 -3.36
CA ASP A 6 36.66 20.60 -4.38
C ASP A 6 37.52 19.72 -5.29
N VAL A 7 38.78 20.11 -5.55
CA VAL A 7 39.73 19.26 -6.28
C VAL A 7 40.15 18.03 -5.48
N TYR A 8 40.32 18.14 -4.16
CA TYR A 8 40.62 17.01 -3.28
C TYR A 8 39.39 16.07 -3.15
N LYS A 9 38.19 16.59 -3.04
CA LYS A 9 36.97 15.78 -3.08
C LYS A 9 36.81 15.04 -4.41
N ARG A 10 37.19 15.68 -5.53
CA ARG A 10 37.20 15.03 -6.87
C ARG A 10 38.16 13.85 -6.95
N GLN A 11 39.32 13.90 -6.28
CA GLN A 11 40.30 12.80 -6.33
C GLN A 11 39.83 11.50 -5.66
N ASP A 12 39.02 11.59 -4.60
CA ASP A 12 38.45 10.41 -3.94
C ASP A 12 37.41 9.67 -4.79
N TYR A 13 36.88 10.30 -5.83
CA TYR A 13 35.88 9.76 -6.75
C TYR A 13 36.38 9.37 -8.12
N ILE A 14 37.71 9.61 -8.41
CA ILE A 14 38.34 9.45 -9.73
C ILE A 14 38.52 7.98 -10.14
N ASN A 15 38.40 7.02 -9.24
CA ASN A 15 38.40 5.61 -9.61
C ASN A 15 37.01 5.09 -9.85
N PRO A 16 36.46 5.19 -11.08
CA PRO A 16 35.14 4.65 -11.37
C PRO A 16 35.18 3.14 -11.17
N LEU A 17 34.18 2.63 -10.47
CA LEU A 17 33.87 1.21 -10.50
C LEU A 17 33.34 0.87 -11.91
N TYR A 18 33.75 -0.28 -12.42
CA TYR A 18 33.27 -0.78 -13.71
C TYR A 18 32.46 -2.04 -13.48
N GLU A 19 31.25 -2.06 -13.99
CA GLU A 19 30.42 -3.25 -14.09
C GLU A 19 30.25 -3.58 -15.57
N ASN A 20 30.76 -4.74 -16.00
CA ASN A 20 30.73 -5.15 -17.41
C ASN A 20 31.32 -4.09 -18.40
N GLY A 21 32.32 -3.35 -17.97
CA GLY A 21 32.90 -2.27 -18.75
C GLY A 21 32.16 -0.93 -18.72
N VAL A 22 31.07 -0.86 -17.97
CA VAL A 22 30.28 0.36 -17.76
C VAL A 22 30.67 1.02 -16.44
N ARG A 23 30.89 2.34 -16.47
CA ARG A 23 31.18 3.13 -15.26
C ARG A 23 29.94 3.20 -14.38
N ILE A 24 30.13 2.99 -13.07
CA ILE A 24 29.05 3.10 -12.07
C ILE A 24 29.46 4.07 -10.96
N ASP A 25 28.48 4.75 -10.40
CA ASP A 25 28.68 5.61 -9.23
C ASP A 25 28.87 4.76 -7.97
N THR A 26 29.88 5.09 -7.18
CA THR A 26 30.01 4.49 -5.85
C THR A 26 28.86 4.99 -4.94
N PRO A 27 28.42 4.20 -3.96
CA PRO A 27 27.43 4.67 -2.99
C PRO A 27 27.83 5.98 -2.30
N ARG A 28 29.13 6.14 -2.01
CA ARG A 28 29.68 7.36 -1.41
C ARG A 28 29.58 8.56 -2.36
N ALA A 29 29.92 8.39 -3.64
CA ALA A 29 29.80 9.45 -4.64
C ALA A 29 28.33 9.91 -4.78
N LYS A 30 27.38 8.97 -4.76
CA LYS A 30 25.95 9.30 -4.79
C LYS A 30 25.50 10.11 -3.58
N ILE A 31 26.00 9.79 -2.39
CA ILE A 31 25.62 10.48 -1.15
C ILE A 31 26.28 11.85 -1.06
N ASP A 32 27.56 11.95 -1.38
CA ASP A 32 28.34 13.17 -1.15
C ASP A 32 28.20 14.20 -2.29
N CYS A 33 27.83 13.78 -3.51
CA CYS A 33 27.80 14.65 -4.68
C CYS A 33 26.39 15.00 -5.16
N ASN A 34 25.43 14.09 -5.00
CA ASN A 34 24.05 14.40 -5.40
C ASN A 34 23.42 15.38 -4.39
N GLU A 35 22.77 16.39 -4.91
CA GLU A 35 22.04 17.33 -4.08
C GLU A 35 20.55 17.13 -4.27
N ASN A 36 19.84 16.98 -3.15
CA ASN A 36 18.39 16.82 -3.11
C ASN A 36 17.81 17.79 -2.09
N GLU A 37 16.89 18.60 -2.52
CA GLU A 37 16.14 19.54 -1.68
C GLU A 37 14.64 19.27 -1.86
N SER A 38 13.90 19.22 -0.78
CA SER A 38 12.45 19.01 -0.81
C SER A 38 11.78 19.93 0.18
N GLU A 39 11.00 20.86 -0.34
CA GLU A 39 10.17 21.77 0.43
C GLU A 39 8.71 21.32 0.37
N ARG A 40 8.06 21.25 1.52
CA ARG A 40 6.64 20.90 1.62
C ARG A 40 5.94 21.86 2.55
N MET A 41 4.88 22.48 2.06
CA MET A 41 4.02 23.34 2.86
C MET A 41 2.60 22.77 2.86
N THR A 42 2.02 22.64 4.03
CA THR A 42 0.60 22.34 4.18
C THR A 42 -0.03 23.39 5.06
N ASN A 43 -1.01 24.09 4.53
CA ASN A 43 -1.84 25.02 5.29
C ASN A 43 -3.26 24.49 5.32
N THR A 44 -3.88 24.49 6.49
CA THR A 44 -5.27 24.06 6.66
C THR A 44 -6.00 25.05 7.54
N ASP A 45 -6.95 25.75 6.94
CA ASP A 45 -7.85 26.67 7.61
C ASP A 45 -9.17 25.97 7.87
N VAL A 46 -9.66 26.02 9.12
CA VAL A 46 -10.93 25.41 9.52
C VAL A 46 -11.82 26.48 10.14
N LEU A 47 -13.02 26.64 9.59
CA LEU A 47 -14.03 27.53 10.09
C LEU A 47 -15.24 26.70 10.56
N GLU A 48 -15.54 26.76 11.84
CA GLU A 48 -16.63 26.03 12.46
C GLU A 48 -17.68 26.99 13.05
N PHE A 49 -18.93 26.75 12.69
CA PHE A 49 -20.09 27.40 13.29
C PHE A 49 -20.96 26.36 14.00
N THR A 50 -21.25 26.60 15.27
CA THR A 50 -22.14 25.75 16.05
C THR A 50 -23.26 26.61 16.64
N ILE A 51 -24.52 26.28 16.33
CA ILE A 51 -25.71 26.95 16.82
C ILE A 51 -26.54 25.98 17.64
N LYS A 52 -26.98 26.38 18.81
CA LYS A 52 -27.87 25.61 19.72
C LYS A 52 -29.16 26.38 19.96
N PRO A 53 -30.09 26.36 19.01
CA PRO A 53 -31.29 27.24 19.06
C PRO A 53 -32.29 26.83 20.16
N VAL A 54 -32.39 25.53 20.44
CA VAL A 54 -33.22 24.99 21.51
C VAL A 54 -32.52 23.84 22.21
N ARG A 55 -32.95 23.47 23.40
CA ARG A 55 -32.35 22.38 24.17
C ARG A 55 -32.42 21.06 23.41
N GLY A 56 -31.26 20.45 23.20
CA GLY A 56 -31.08 19.19 22.49
C GLY A 56 -30.85 19.32 21.00
N LEU A 57 -31.07 20.47 20.36
CA LEU A 57 -30.82 20.70 18.94
C LEU A 57 -29.48 21.40 18.74
N ILE A 58 -28.64 20.80 17.91
CA ILE A 58 -27.32 21.35 17.53
C ILE A 58 -27.25 21.38 15.99
N ILE A 59 -26.96 22.54 15.46
CA ILE A 59 -26.67 22.75 14.04
C ILE A 59 -25.19 23.11 13.93
N LYS A 60 -24.43 22.33 13.18
CA LYS A 60 -22.99 22.52 13.01
C LYS A 60 -22.65 22.63 11.52
N SER A 61 -21.89 23.63 11.16
CA SER A 61 -21.27 23.77 9.84
C SER A 61 -19.76 23.90 10.02
N GLN A 62 -19.03 22.99 9.43
CA GLN A 62 -17.56 23.02 9.43
C GLN A 62 -17.06 23.08 8.00
N ASN A 63 -16.27 24.10 7.70
CA ASN A 63 -15.69 24.32 6.39
C ASN A 63 -14.18 24.34 6.54
N SER A 64 -13.48 23.55 5.75
CA SER A 64 -12.02 23.50 5.75
C SER A 64 -11.47 23.75 4.35
N TYR A 65 -10.41 24.54 4.30
CA TYR A 65 -9.65 24.78 3.09
C TYR A 65 -8.20 24.38 3.33
N MET A 66 -7.72 23.43 2.55
CA MET A 66 -6.34 22.95 2.63
C MET A 66 -5.61 23.29 1.33
N VAL A 67 -4.41 23.83 1.47
CA VAL A 67 -3.44 24.01 0.40
C VAL A 67 -2.21 23.18 0.74
N TYR A 68 -1.81 22.36 -0.20
CA TYR A 68 -0.57 21.58 -0.13
C TYR A 68 0.32 21.99 -1.30
N GLN A 69 1.57 22.33 -1.00
CA GLN A 69 2.59 22.67 -1.99
C GLN A 69 3.81 21.79 -1.76
N ARG A 70 4.42 21.38 -2.86
CA ARG A 70 5.63 20.55 -2.85
C ARG A 70 6.55 21.01 -3.97
N HIS A 71 7.79 21.28 -3.59
CA HIS A 71 8.88 21.61 -4.50
C HIS A 71 10.00 20.63 -4.24
N ASP A 72 10.39 19.83 -5.24
CA ASP A 72 11.54 18.94 -5.15
C ASP A 72 12.57 19.38 -6.19
N TYR A 73 13.81 19.47 -5.75
CA TYR A 73 14.95 19.80 -6.58
C TYR A 73 16.00 18.73 -6.44
N GLN A 74 16.56 18.28 -7.56
CA GLN A 74 17.61 17.28 -7.57
C GLN A 74 18.69 17.71 -8.56
N PHE A 75 19.94 17.46 -8.21
CA PHE A 75 21.09 17.78 -9.04
C PHE A 75 22.10 16.64 -9.01
N TRP A 76 22.55 16.26 -10.18
CA TRP A 76 23.60 15.26 -10.40
C TRP A 76 24.74 15.91 -11.16
N PRO A 77 25.90 16.18 -10.51
CA PRO A 77 26.97 16.93 -11.11
C PRO A 77 27.65 16.19 -12.26
N SER A 78 28.29 16.95 -13.15
CA SER A 78 28.97 16.43 -14.33
C SER A 78 30.16 15.52 -14.02
N TYR A 79 30.75 15.64 -12.83
CA TYR A 79 31.92 14.88 -12.39
C TYR A 79 31.62 13.55 -11.72
N LEU A 80 30.35 13.09 -11.70
CA LEU A 80 30.02 11.76 -11.19
C LEU A 80 30.72 10.66 -11.99
N PRO A 81 31.26 9.61 -11.33
CA PRO A 81 32.04 8.57 -11.99
C PRO A 81 31.33 7.83 -13.12
N LYS A 82 30.01 7.72 -13.02
CA LYS A 82 29.16 7.10 -14.05
C LYS A 82 29.18 7.87 -15.38
N ARG A 83 29.45 9.17 -15.35
CA ARG A 83 29.34 10.02 -16.52
C ARG A 83 30.59 9.90 -17.40
N THR A 84 30.39 9.91 -18.70
CA THR A 84 31.47 10.04 -19.67
C THR A 84 31.88 11.51 -19.80
N GLU A 85 33.08 11.72 -20.23
CA GLU A 85 33.61 13.08 -20.47
C GLU A 85 32.72 13.79 -21.50
N GLY A 86 32.19 14.96 -21.12
CA GLY A 86 31.31 15.79 -21.96
C GLY A 86 29.81 15.54 -21.81
N GLU A 87 29.36 14.58 -20.98
CA GLU A 87 27.93 14.36 -20.75
C GLU A 87 27.25 15.50 -19.99
N GLY A 88 28.00 16.35 -19.27
CA GLY A 88 27.43 17.43 -18.47
C GLY A 88 26.69 16.98 -17.21
N ALA A 89 26.03 17.89 -16.52
CA ALA A 89 25.24 17.62 -15.33
C ALA A 89 23.76 17.37 -15.64
N ASP A 90 23.01 16.79 -14.69
CA ASP A 90 21.55 16.70 -14.79
C ASP A 90 20.90 17.46 -13.65
N ALA A 91 19.75 18.05 -13.94
CA ALA A 91 18.90 18.67 -12.94
C ALA A 91 17.44 18.23 -13.10
N TYR A 92 16.75 18.13 -11.98
CA TYR A 92 15.34 17.85 -11.92
C TYR A 92 14.61 18.84 -11.02
N ARG A 93 13.46 19.30 -11.47
CA ARG A 93 12.58 20.18 -10.74
C ARG A 93 11.16 19.65 -10.80
N TYR A 94 10.51 19.55 -9.63
CA TYR A 94 9.12 19.18 -9.50
C TYR A 94 8.39 20.25 -8.71
N GLU A 95 7.25 20.66 -9.22
CA GLU A 95 6.32 21.57 -8.57
C GLU A 95 4.93 20.96 -8.56
N GLY A 96 4.37 20.81 -7.36
CA GLY A 96 3.05 20.27 -7.15
C GLY A 96 2.23 21.15 -6.24
N ASP A 97 0.99 21.45 -6.64
CA ASP A 97 -0.01 22.06 -5.78
C ASP A 97 -1.28 21.23 -5.70
N ALA A 98 -1.82 21.10 -4.51
CA ALA A 98 -3.13 20.51 -4.30
C ALA A 98 -3.97 21.40 -3.39
N ARG A 99 -5.25 21.49 -3.69
CA ARG A 99 -6.22 22.28 -2.94
C ARG A 99 -7.43 21.41 -2.66
N ARG A 100 -7.85 21.40 -1.40
CA ARG A 100 -9.03 20.66 -0.97
C ARG A 100 -9.96 21.59 -0.20
N LEU A 101 -11.17 21.75 -0.68
CA LEU A 101 -12.27 22.40 0.01
C LEU A 101 -13.22 21.32 0.51
N THR A 102 -13.50 21.31 1.82
CA THR A 102 -14.46 20.40 2.44
C THR A 102 -15.48 21.21 3.22
N SER A 103 -16.78 20.90 3.03
CA SER A 103 -17.88 21.47 3.78
C SER A 103 -18.69 20.34 4.40
N GLU A 104 -18.84 20.34 5.73
CA GLU A 104 -19.61 19.36 6.48
C GLU A 104 -20.68 20.07 7.30
N ASN A 105 -21.93 19.76 7.04
CA ASN A 105 -23.08 20.39 7.67
C ASN A 105 -23.94 19.33 8.34
N THR A 106 -24.18 19.45 9.64
CA THR A 106 -24.95 18.46 10.40
C THR A 106 -25.99 19.14 11.26
N VAL A 107 -27.11 18.46 11.39
CA VAL A 107 -28.18 18.80 12.35
C VAL A 107 -28.37 17.58 13.24
N SER A 108 -28.24 17.76 14.54
CA SER A 108 -28.46 16.69 15.52
C SER A 108 -29.45 17.12 16.59
N TYR A 109 -30.28 16.17 16.99
CA TYR A 109 -31.26 16.36 18.06
C TYR A 109 -31.18 15.20 19.04
N SER A 110 -31.03 15.52 20.32
CA SER A 110 -31.00 14.53 21.39
C SER A 110 -32.01 14.84 22.49
N LYS A 111 -32.67 13.77 22.97
CA LYS A 111 -33.70 13.91 24.04
C LYS A 111 -33.67 12.69 24.97
N LYS A 112 -33.64 12.98 26.27
CA LYS A 112 -33.80 12.00 27.32
C LYS A 112 -35.23 12.15 27.92
N PHE A 113 -35.97 11.03 28.01
CA PHE A 113 -37.29 10.97 28.56
C PHE A 113 -37.26 10.42 30.01
N ALA A 114 -38.20 10.83 30.85
CA ALA A 114 -38.29 10.36 32.22
C ALA A 114 -38.48 8.83 32.33
N SER A 115 -39.12 8.21 31.35
CA SER A 115 -39.36 6.75 31.24
C SER A 115 -38.07 5.93 30.97
N GLY A 116 -36.90 6.57 30.86
CA GLY A 116 -35.60 5.90 30.64
C GLY A 116 -35.22 5.69 29.19
N HIS A 117 -35.99 6.26 28.27
CA HIS A 117 -35.63 6.30 26.85
C HIS A 117 -34.70 7.47 26.55
N TYR A 118 -33.68 7.23 25.76
CA TYR A 118 -32.81 8.24 25.20
C TYR A 118 -32.76 8.10 23.67
N PHE A 119 -32.96 9.19 22.99
CA PHE A 119 -32.95 9.28 21.54
C PHE A 119 -31.93 10.32 21.10
N ASP A 120 -31.12 9.99 20.10
CA ASP A 120 -30.21 10.91 19.43
C ASP A 120 -30.28 10.65 17.93
N ALA A 121 -30.61 11.67 17.17
CA ALA A 121 -30.72 11.60 15.72
C ALA A 121 -29.85 12.68 15.09
N MET A 122 -29.15 12.34 14.04
CA MET A 122 -28.32 13.24 13.26
C MET A 122 -28.58 13.03 11.77
N ALA A 123 -28.67 14.12 11.03
CA ALA A 123 -28.65 14.14 9.57
C ALA A 123 -27.58 15.14 9.12
N GLY A 124 -26.93 14.90 8.00
CA GLY A 124 -25.90 15.77 7.50
C GLY A 124 -25.66 15.66 5.99
N PHE A 125 -24.97 16.65 5.50
CA PHE A 125 -24.47 16.73 4.12
C PHE A 125 -23.00 17.11 4.18
N SER A 126 -22.17 16.42 3.38
CA SER A 126 -20.74 16.70 3.21
C SER A 126 -20.41 16.80 1.73
N ALA A 127 -19.60 17.78 1.38
CA ALA A 127 -19.05 17.94 0.02
C ALA A 127 -17.56 18.20 0.09
N THR A 128 -16.80 17.51 -0.75
CA THR A 128 -15.35 17.71 -0.89
C THR A 128 -15.01 17.95 -2.35
N HIS A 129 -14.26 18.99 -2.61
CA HIS A 129 -13.71 19.33 -3.92
C HIS A 129 -12.20 19.38 -3.81
N GLU A 130 -11.51 18.53 -4.56
CA GLU A 130 -10.05 18.42 -4.56
C GLU A 130 -9.52 18.61 -5.97
N THR A 131 -8.48 19.44 -6.10
CA THR A 131 -7.70 19.61 -7.33
C THR A 131 -6.23 19.40 -7.01
N ALA A 132 -5.51 18.71 -7.88
CA ALA A 132 -4.07 18.53 -7.76
C ALA A 132 -3.44 18.69 -9.13
N ASN A 133 -2.44 19.56 -9.20
CA ASN A 133 -1.68 19.82 -10.42
C ASN A 133 -0.22 19.58 -10.13
N PHE A 134 0.49 19.06 -11.09
CA PHE A 134 1.94 19.03 -11.00
C PHE A 134 2.60 19.32 -12.35
N PHE A 135 3.81 19.83 -12.25
CA PHE A 135 4.76 20.01 -13.32
C PHE A 135 6.10 19.42 -12.90
N SER A 136 6.75 18.71 -13.78
CA SER A 136 8.14 18.32 -13.57
C SER A 136 8.95 18.54 -14.84
N LEU A 137 10.21 18.90 -14.65
CA LEU A 137 11.19 19.08 -15.70
C LEU A 137 12.48 18.39 -15.30
N LYS A 138 13.00 17.53 -16.17
CA LYS A 138 14.34 17.02 -16.10
C LYS A 138 15.15 17.57 -17.27
N ALA A 139 16.33 18.11 -17.00
CA ALA A 139 17.26 18.56 -18.00
C ALA A 139 18.54 17.72 -17.86
N GLU A 140 19.02 17.15 -18.96
CA GLU A 140 20.22 16.30 -19.01
C GLU A 140 21.31 16.99 -19.84
N GLY A 141 22.56 16.88 -19.39
CA GLY A 141 23.70 17.47 -20.09
C GLY A 141 23.81 18.99 -19.94
N LEU A 142 23.65 19.53 -18.74
CA LEU A 142 23.94 20.92 -18.45
C LEU A 142 25.42 21.22 -18.65
N LEU A 143 25.72 22.38 -19.26
CA LEU A 143 27.09 22.79 -19.59
C LEU A 143 27.90 23.28 -18.38
N THR A 144 27.26 23.55 -17.24
CA THR A 144 27.90 24.00 -16.00
C THR A 144 27.20 23.42 -14.78
N ASP A 145 27.96 23.14 -13.73
CA ASP A 145 27.47 22.69 -12.41
C ASP A 145 27.06 23.85 -11.49
N ASP A 146 27.43 25.11 -11.81
CA ASP A 146 27.38 26.22 -10.86
C ASP A 146 25.98 26.66 -10.45
N LEU A 147 25.03 26.64 -11.38
CA LEU A 147 23.66 27.11 -11.14
C LEU A 147 22.65 25.99 -10.88
N LYS A 148 23.08 24.74 -11.00
CA LYS A 148 22.28 23.55 -10.70
C LYS A 148 20.90 23.60 -11.37
N TRP A 149 19.82 23.37 -10.59
CA TRP A 149 18.43 23.47 -11.06
C TRP A 149 17.93 24.90 -11.31
N ASN A 150 18.74 25.95 -11.02
CA ASN A 150 18.33 27.33 -11.26
C ASN A 150 18.63 27.82 -12.69
N ASN A 151 19.38 27.05 -13.46
CA ASN A 151 19.67 27.36 -14.87
C ASN A 151 19.56 26.14 -15.77
N MET A 152 18.37 25.56 -15.84
CA MET A 152 18.13 24.38 -16.66
C MET A 152 18.16 24.68 -18.16
N ASN A 153 18.30 25.95 -18.58
CA ASN A 153 18.44 26.35 -19.99
C ASN A 153 19.86 26.11 -20.54
N SER A 154 20.85 25.85 -19.69
CA SER A 154 22.25 25.63 -20.10
C SER A 154 22.49 24.21 -20.58
N ILE A 155 21.69 23.72 -21.52
CA ILE A 155 21.81 22.39 -22.12
C ILE A 155 22.36 22.46 -23.55
N GLY A 156 23.05 21.41 -23.99
CA GLY A 156 23.61 21.35 -25.34
C GLY A 156 22.58 21.05 -26.43
N SER A 157 21.47 20.37 -26.11
CA SER A 157 20.40 20.02 -27.05
C SER A 157 19.02 20.08 -26.40
N LYS A 158 18.03 20.56 -27.16
CA LYS A 158 16.62 20.62 -26.71
C LYS A 158 15.99 19.23 -26.52
N GLU A 159 16.56 18.20 -27.10
CA GLU A 159 16.09 16.80 -26.95
C GLU A 159 16.37 16.26 -25.54
N ASN A 160 17.24 16.91 -24.78
CA ASN A 160 17.62 16.53 -23.43
C ASN A 160 16.66 17.02 -22.34
N TYR A 161 15.49 17.56 -22.73
CA TYR A 161 14.42 17.88 -21.80
C TYR A 161 13.38 16.77 -21.72
N ASN A 162 13.03 16.40 -20.50
CA ASN A 162 11.85 15.58 -20.21
C ASN A 162 10.91 16.34 -19.29
N ALA A 163 9.81 16.82 -19.86
CA ALA A 163 8.79 17.57 -19.14
C ALA A 163 7.51 16.74 -18.98
N SER A 164 6.89 16.81 -17.81
CA SER A 164 5.62 16.14 -17.52
C SER A 164 4.69 17.07 -16.77
N THR A 165 3.41 17.03 -17.12
CA THR A 165 2.35 17.74 -16.42
C THR A 165 1.17 16.82 -16.13
N SER A 166 0.48 17.05 -15.02
CA SER A 166 -0.79 16.39 -14.72
C SER A 166 -1.73 17.31 -13.99
N SER A 167 -3.02 17.13 -14.24
CA SER A 167 -4.08 17.83 -13.54
C SER A 167 -5.19 16.83 -13.18
N ASN A 168 -5.50 16.74 -11.88
CA ASN A 168 -6.50 15.83 -11.35
C ASN A 168 -7.57 16.62 -10.58
N LYS A 169 -8.81 16.20 -10.73
CA LYS A 169 -9.95 16.78 -10.03
C LYS A 169 -10.84 15.67 -9.48
N VAL A 170 -11.12 15.72 -8.18
CA VAL A 170 -12.03 14.79 -7.50
C VAL A 170 -13.11 15.57 -6.78
N VAL A 171 -14.36 15.16 -6.97
CA VAL A 171 -15.52 15.68 -6.25
C VAL A 171 -16.20 14.52 -5.54
N ARG A 172 -16.47 14.69 -4.25
CA ARG A 172 -17.25 13.76 -3.42
C ARG A 172 -18.36 14.51 -2.73
N GLU A 173 -19.54 13.91 -2.71
CA GLU A 173 -20.71 14.41 -2.00
C GLU A 173 -21.34 13.29 -1.20
N SER A 174 -21.88 13.61 -0.03
CA SER A 174 -22.43 12.60 0.85
C SER A 174 -23.64 13.14 1.62
N VAL A 175 -24.69 12.33 1.69
CA VAL A 175 -25.78 12.52 2.62
C VAL A 175 -25.68 11.43 3.68
N LEU A 176 -25.77 11.82 4.95
CA LEU A 176 -25.59 10.90 6.06
C LEU A 176 -26.70 11.07 7.10
N MET A 177 -27.06 9.95 7.74
CA MET A 177 -27.95 9.95 8.88
C MET A 177 -27.46 8.96 9.93
N ARG A 178 -27.73 9.27 11.21
CA ARG A 178 -27.48 8.39 12.34
C ARG A 178 -28.65 8.46 13.33
N LEU A 179 -29.05 7.31 13.81
CA LEU A 179 -30.03 7.17 14.88
C LEU A 179 -29.41 6.35 16.00
N ASN A 180 -29.37 6.89 17.19
CA ASN A 180 -28.98 6.19 18.40
C ASN A 180 -30.18 6.12 19.34
N TYR A 181 -30.46 4.95 19.85
CA TYR A 181 -31.51 4.71 20.82
C TYR A 181 -30.93 3.93 22.00
N ASN A 182 -31.31 4.32 23.21
CA ASN A 182 -30.92 3.65 24.44
C ASN A 182 -32.12 3.56 25.36
N TYR A 183 -32.37 2.37 25.88
CA TYR A 183 -33.43 2.13 26.88
C TYR A 183 -32.82 1.68 28.21
N LYS A 184 -33.01 2.52 29.24
CA LYS A 184 -32.57 2.27 30.63
C LYS A 184 -31.09 1.89 30.76
N SER A 185 -30.23 2.32 29.83
CA SER A 185 -28.83 1.94 29.76
C SER A 185 -28.58 0.42 29.71
N ARG A 186 -29.57 -0.34 29.19
CA ARG A 186 -29.51 -1.80 29.00
C ARG A 186 -29.42 -2.17 27.55
N TYR A 187 -30.29 -1.61 26.73
CA TYR A 187 -30.41 -1.91 25.31
C TYR A 187 -30.04 -0.68 24.52
N TYR A 188 -29.04 -0.82 23.66
CA TYR A 188 -28.59 0.23 22.76
C TYR A 188 -28.82 -0.24 21.34
N PHE A 189 -29.29 0.64 20.52
CA PHE A 189 -29.43 0.44 19.09
C PHE A 189 -28.86 1.64 18.37
N THR A 190 -28.01 1.40 17.37
CA THR A 190 -27.46 2.41 16.49
C THR A 190 -27.76 2.01 15.05
N PHE A 191 -28.25 2.94 14.27
CA PHE A 191 -28.40 2.82 12.83
C PHE A 191 -27.67 3.98 12.17
N THR A 192 -26.87 3.71 11.12
CA THR A 192 -26.22 4.72 10.31
C THR A 192 -26.49 4.41 8.83
N GLY A 193 -26.90 5.41 8.08
CA GLY A 193 -27.03 5.33 6.63
C GLY A 193 -26.19 6.43 5.99
N ARG A 194 -25.44 6.08 4.96
CA ARG A 194 -24.63 7.02 4.19
C ARG A 194 -24.83 6.78 2.69
N TYR A 195 -25.11 7.84 1.97
CA TYR A 195 -25.27 7.83 0.52
C TYR A 195 -24.18 8.71 -0.07
N ASP A 196 -23.17 8.08 -0.66
CA ASP A 196 -21.93 8.73 -1.12
C ASP A 196 -21.86 8.74 -2.63
N GLY A 197 -21.48 9.90 -3.19
CA GLY A 197 -21.19 10.09 -4.59
C GLY A 197 -19.71 10.42 -4.83
N SER A 198 -19.10 9.85 -5.86
CA SER A 198 -17.72 10.12 -6.26
C SER A 198 -17.61 10.34 -7.76
N SER A 199 -16.84 11.36 -8.16
CA SER A 199 -16.53 11.64 -9.56
C SER A 199 -15.58 10.63 -10.21
N ASN A 200 -14.97 9.73 -9.42
CA ASN A 200 -14.06 8.70 -9.93
C ASN A 200 -14.77 7.61 -10.74
N PHE A 201 -16.09 7.46 -10.53
CA PHE A 201 -16.90 6.43 -11.20
C PHE A 201 -17.66 6.96 -12.40
N ALA A 202 -18.13 6.04 -13.21
CA ALA A 202 -18.94 6.30 -14.39
C ALA A 202 -20.29 6.96 -14.03
N GLU A 203 -20.89 7.66 -14.98
CA GLU A 203 -22.06 8.54 -14.76
C GLU A 203 -23.20 7.86 -13.99
N ASN A 204 -23.53 6.62 -14.33
CA ASN A 204 -24.64 5.87 -13.71
C ASN A 204 -24.26 5.16 -12.41
N ASN A 205 -22.97 5.15 -12.01
CA ASN A 205 -22.44 4.37 -10.89
C ASN A 205 -21.74 5.24 -9.84
N LYS A 206 -21.90 6.57 -9.91
CA LYS A 206 -21.25 7.50 -8.98
C LYS A 206 -21.70 7.33 -7.54
N TRP A 207 -22.94 6.92 -7.33
CA TRP A 207 -23.57 6.89 -6.03
C TRP A 207 -23.65 5.48 -5.43
N GLY A 208 -23.31 5.36 -4.15
CA GLY A 208 -23.39 4.14 -3.38
C GLY A 208 -24.12 4.34 -2.03
N PHE A 209 -24.90 3.36 -1.60
CA PHE A 209 -25.55 3.36 -0.30
C PHE A 209 -24.86 2.40 0.68
N PHE A 210 -24.50 2.92 1.86
CA PHE A 210 -23.69 2.23 2.86
C PHE A 210 -24.39 2.28 4.23
N PRO A 211 -25.27 1.30 4.51
CA PRO A 211 -25.96 1.19 5.79
C PRO A 211 -25.11 0.44 6.82
N SER A 212 -25.31 0.76 8.09
CA SER A 212 -24.83 -0.05 9.21
C SER A 212 -25.83 -0.05 10.37
N ALA A 213 -25.85 -1.16 11.11
CA ALA A 213 -26.64 -1.30 12.32
C ALA A 213 -25.82 -1.99 13.42
N ALA A 214 -26.02 -1.55 14.66
CA ALA A 214 -25.40 -2.15 15.83
C ALA A 214 -26.38 -2.25 16.98
N VAL A 215 -26.28 -3.33 17.76
CA VAL A 215 -26.99 -3.53 19.00
C VAL A 215 -25.99 -3.84 20.12
N LYS A 216 -26.21 -3.24 21.29
CA LYS A 216 -25.47 -3.58 22.52
C LYS A 216 -26.46 -3.88 23.62
N TRP A 217 -26.29 -5.04 24.24
CA TRP A 217 -27.00 -5.41 25.45
C TRP A 217 -26.05 -5.34 26.64
N ASN A 218 -26.32 -4.42 27.54
CA ASN A 218 -25.63 -4.34 28.83
C ASN A 218 -26.33 -5.24 29.85
N ALA A 219 -25.92 -6.50 29.91
CA ALA A 219 -26.49 -7.50 30.76
C ALA A 219 -26.30 -7.20 32.25
N LYS A 220 -25.22 -6.51 32.63
CA LYS A 220 -24.97 -6.10 34.02
C LYS A 220 -26.11 -5.23 34.59
N ASN A 221 -26.76 -4.44 33.76
CA ASN A 221 -27.85 -3.56 34.19
C ASN A 221 -29.21 -4.28 34.34
N GLU A 222 -29.26 -5.59 34.03
CA GLU A 222 -30.45 -6.40 34.25
C GLU A 222 -30.66 -6.75 35.72
N ASN A 223 -31.93 -6.93 36.13
CA ASN A 223 -32.29 -7.16 37.52
C ASN A 223 -31.61 -8.38 38.13
N PHE A 224 -31.34 -9.43 37.32
CA PHE A 224 -30.73 -10.68 37.78
C PHE A 224 -29.20 -10.58 37.95
N LEU A 225 -28.51 -9.63 37.28
CA LEU A 225 -27.06 -9.41 37.41
C LEU A 225 -26.76 -8.16 38.24
N LYS A 226 -27.71 -7.26 38.46
CA LYS A 226 -27.49 -5.99 39.15
C LYS A 226 -26.92 -6.15 40.56
N GLN A 227 -27.30 -7.23 41.27
CA GLN A 227 -26.85 -7.52 42.62
C GLN A 227 -25.48 -8.22 42.70
N VAL A 228 -24.91 -8.66 41.57
CA VAL A 228 -23.62 -9.32 41.53
C VAL A 228 -22.52 -8.26 41.69
N ARG A 229 -21.99 -8.15 42.91
CA ARG A 229 -21.08 -7.03 43.31
C ARG A 229 -19.73 -7.07 42.64
N TRP A 230 -19.24 -8.27 42.35
CA TRP A 230 -17.92 -8.43 41.75
C TRP A 230 -17.88 -8.16 40.24
N LEU A 231 -19.03 -8.13 39.58
CA LEU A 231 -19.21 -7.89 38.16
C LEU A 231 -19.52 -6.40 37.94
N ASP A 232 -18.70 -5.67 37.20
CA ASP A 232 -18.85 -4.23 36.92
C ASP A 232 -19.52 -4.00 35.57
N GLU A 233 -19.13 -4.76 34.54
CA GLU A 233 -19.72 -4.72 33.21
C GLU A 233 -19.79 -6.13 32.61
N LEU A 234 -20.90 -6.41 31.95
CA LEU A 234 -21.08 -7.52 31.03
C LEU A 234 -21.94 -7.03 29.88
N SER A 235 -21.33 -6.84 28.72
CA SER A 235 -22.02 -6.33 27.55
C SER A 235 -21.77 -7.22 26.35
N LEU A 236 -22.81 -7.49 25.58
CA LEU A 236 -22.74 -8.14 24.28
C LEU A 236 -22.99 -7.10 23.19
N ARG A 237 -22.16 -7.12 22.15
CA ARG A 237 -22.26 -6.24 20.99
C ARG A 237 -22.38 -7.07 19.73
N LEU A 238 -23.30 -6.70 18.85
CA LEU A 238 -23.43 -7.24 17.51
C LEU A 238 -23.56 -6.08 16.54
N SER A 239 -22.83 -6.12 15.46
CA SER A 239 -22.93 -5.12 14.40
C SER A 239 -22.79 -5.74 13.02
N ALA A 240 -23.46 -5.10 12.07
CA ALA A 240 -23.33 -5.40 10.65
C ALA A 240 -23.34 -4.08 9.88
N GLY A 241 -22.46 -3.96 8.89
CA GLY A 241 -22.37 -2.74 8.09
C GLY A 241 -21.74 -2.98 6.74
N ARG A 242 -22.01 -2.05 5.83
CA ARG A 242 -21.38 -1.97 4.52
C ARG A 242 -20.62 -0.67 4.40
N THR A 243 -19.40 -0.72 3.87
CA THR A 243 -18.58 0.43 3.50
C THR A 243 -18.26 0.39 2.02
N GLY A 244 -18.09 1.56 1.40
CA GLY A 244 -17.62 1.71 0.02
C GLY A 244 -16.18 2.23 -0.01
N ASN A 245 -15.45 1.85 -1.05
CA ASN A 245 -14.14 2.36 -1.35
C ASN A 245 -14.12 2.92 -2.78
N ASP A 246 -13.64 4.17 -2.95
CA ASP A 246 -13.44 4.86 -4.23
C ASP A 246 -11.95 5.12 -4.50
N ALA A 247 -11.05 4.38 -3.84
CA ALA A 247 -9.60 4.51 -3.96
C ALA A 247 -9.10 3.99 -5.32
N ILE A 248 -9.49 4.66 -6.37
CA ILE A 248 -9.01 4.48 -7.73
C ILE A 248 -8.51 5.83 -8.25
N ALA A 249 -7.47 5.80 -9.08
CA ALA A 249 -6.99 7.03 -9.72
C ALA A 249 -8.10 7.68 -10.57
N THR A 250 -8.05 8.99 -10.67
CA THR A 250 -9.04 9.78 -11.43
C THR A 250 -9.15 9.34 -12.89
N TYR A 251 -10.33 9.50 -13.46
CA TYR A 251 -10.61 9.26 -14.89
C TYR A 251 -10.43 7.81 -15.36
N ARG A 252 -10.36 6.81 -14.43
CA ARG A 252 -10.17 5.39 -14.81
C ARG A 252 -11.40 4.77 -15.48
N SER A 253 -12.57 5.36 -15.32
CA SER A 253 -13.79 4.99 -16.07
C SER A 253 -13.79 5.45 -17.53
N LEU A 254 -12.90 6.42 -17.89
CA LEU A 254 -12.83 7.02 -19.20
C LEU A 254 -11.76 6.34 -20.07
N GLU A 255 -11.96 6.41 -21.40
CA GLU A 255 -10.94 6.09 -22.38
C GLU A 255 -9.73 7.01 -22.25
N ALA A 256 -8.54 6.49 -22.50
CA ALA A 256 -7.32 7.29 -22.52
C ALA A 256 -6.49 6.98 -23.76
N TYR A 257 -5.82 8.02 -24.24
CA TYR A 257 -4.87 7.94 -25.34
C TYR A 257 -3.46 8.21 -24.83
N GLY A 258 -2.52 7.42 -25.32
CA GLY A 258 -1.10 7.67 -25.17
C GLY A 258 -0.55 8.38 -26.41
N THR A 259 0.63 8.99 -26.26
CA THR A 259 1.39 9.60 -27.34
C THR A 259 2.73 8.90 -27.48
N THR A 260 3.20 8.75 -28.71
CA THR A 260 4.56 8.29 -28.99
C THR A 260 5.19 9.17 -30.06
N THR A 261 6.45 9.50 -29.89
CA THR A 261 7.25 10.22 -30.90
C THR A 261 7.66 9.32 -32.05
N ASN A 262 7.68 8.00 -31.83
CA ASN A 262 8.13 6.99 -32.79
C ASN A 262 6.93 6.17 -33.34
N GLY A 263 5.81 6.84 -33.67
CA GLY A 263 4.57 6.16 -34.05
C GLY A 263 4.61 5.56 -35.44
N TYR A 264 4.37 6.35 -36.46
CA TYR A 264 4.28 5.89 -37.85
C TYR A 264 5.35 6.51 -38.72
N LEU A 265 5.80 5.74 -39.70
CA LEU A 265 6.71 6.19 -40.75
C LEU A 265 5.88 6.65 -41.97
N PHE A 266 5.90 7.96 -42.25
CA PHE A 266 5.33 8.54 -43.45
C PHE A 266 6.47 8.99 -44.38
N GLY A 267 6.63 8.35 -45.54
CA GLY A 267 7.68 8.70 -46.46
C GLY A 267 9.12 8.62 -45.89
N GLY A 268 9.36 7.73 -44.94
CA GLY A 268 10.65 7.61 -44.27
C GLY A 268 10.85 8.52 -43.07
N THR A 269 9.90 9.41 -42.76
CA THR A 269 9.96 10.31 -41.61
C THR A 269 9.09 9.77 -40.46
N GLN A 270 9.67 9.64 -39.28
CA GLN A 270 8.92 9.30 -38.06
C GLN A 270 8.00 10.46 -37.66
N SER A 271 6.73 10.15 -37.38
CA SER A 271 5.74 11.12 -36.94
C SER A 271 5.20 10.75 -35.57
N ALA A 272 5.01 11.75 -34.71
CA ALA A 272 4.29 11.57 -33.47
C ALA A 272 2.87 11.08 -33.73
N SER A 273 2.40 10.14 -32.93
CA SER A 273 1.07 9.58 -33.08
C SER A 273 0.37 9.40 -31.74
N PHE A 274 -0.97 9.36 -31.81
CA PHE A 274 -1.82 8.97 -30.70
C PHE A 274 -2.22 7.51 -30.84
N PHE A 275 -2.24 6.79 -29.73
CA PHE A 275 -2.74 5.42 -29.70
C PHE A 275 -3.67 5.20 -28.50
N PRO A 276 -4.70 4.36 -28.62
CA PRO A 276 -5.53 4.01 -27.49
C PRO A 276 -4.71 3.30 -26.42
N SER A 277 -4.69 3.82 -25.19
CA SER A 277 -3.91 3.22 -24.09
C SER A 277 -4.79 2.54 -23.05
N ARG A 278 -6.04 2.96 -22.90
CA ARG A 278 -6.98 2.39 -21.93
C ARG A 278 -8.41 2.41 -22.46
N VAL A 279 -9.10 1.27 -22.32
CA VAL A 279 -10.52 1.12 -22.64
C VAL A 279 -11.38 1.82 -21.58
N ALA A 280 -12.42 2.53 -22.00
CA ALA A 280 -13.45 3.04 -21.10
C ALA A 280 -14.21 1.89 -20.40
N ASN A 281 -14.54 2.09 -19.13
CA ASN A 281 -15.46 1.18 -18.42
C ASN A 281 -16.65 1.96 -17.83
N PRO A 282 -17.79 2.03 -18.55
CA PRO A 282 -18.98 2.74 -18.09
C PRO A 282 -19.66 2.06 -16.89
N ASN A 283 -19.28 0.83 -16.56
CA ASN A 283 -19.83 0.07 -15.43
C ASN A 283 -18.96 0.14 -14.17
N LEU A 284 -17.86 0.91 -14.20
CA LEU A 284 -16.98 1.03 -13.05
C LEU A 284 -17.70 1.65 -11.87
N THR A 285 -17.69 0.97 -10.72
CA THR A 285 -18.45 1.34 -9.50
C THR A 285 -17.63 1.11 -8.23
N TRP A 286 -18.22 1.41 -7.10
CA TRP A 286 -17.68 1.24 -5.77
C TRP A 286 -17.27 -0.20 -5.47
N GLU A 287 -16.09 -0.39 -4.90
CA GLU A 287 -15.75 -1.59 -4.16
C GLU A 287 -16.52 -1.59 -2.83
N LYS A 288 -17.08 -2.73 -2.43
CA LYS A 288 -17.98 -2.84 -1.31
C LYS A 288 -17.51 -3.88 -0.30
N THR A 289 -17.26 -3.43 0.92
CA THR A 289 -16.94 -4.31 2.05
C THR A 289 -18.13 -4.43 2.99
N THR A 290 -18.58 -5.65 3.23
CA THR A 290 -19.59 -5.96 4.23
C THR A 290 -18.91 -6.60 5.43
N LEU A 291 -19.10 -6.04 6.62
CA LEU A 291 -18.51 -6.48 7.89
C LEU A 291 -19.60 -6.93 8.86
N TYR A 292 -19.37 -8.04 9.53
CA TYR A 292 -20.10 -8.52 10.69
C TYR A 292 -19.14 -8.60 11.87
N ASN A 293 -19.55 -8.11 13.02
CA ASN A 293 -18.75 -8.16 14.25
C ASN A 293 -19.63 -8.59 15.42
N ALA A 294 -19.05 -9.43 16.29
CA ALA A 294 -19.62 -9.82 17.58
C ALA A 294 -18.57 -9.56 18.67
N GLY A 295 -18.95 -8.81 19.71
CA GLY A 295 -18.05 -8.41 20.77
C GLY A 295 -18.63 -8.69 22.17
N LEU A 296 -17.73 -8.98 23.10
CA LEU A 296 -17.99 -9.14 24.52
C LEU A 296 -17.12 -8.16 25.31
N ASP A 297 -17.75 -7.32 26.14
CA ASP A 297 -17.06 -6.47 27.13
C ASP A 297 -17.36 -7.03 28.53
N PHE A 298 -16.31 -7.32 29.27
CA PHE A 298 -16.38 -7.83 30.63
C PHE A 298 -15.49 -6.98 31.53
N SER A 299 -16.04 -6.53 32.67
CA SER A 299 -15.27 -5.85 33.70
C SER A 299 -15.68 -6.37 35.08
N ALA A 300 -14.69 -6.58 35.94
CA ALA A 300 -14.91 -7.15 37.28
C ALA A 300 -13.95 -6.58 38.34
N PHE A 301 -14.35 -6.74 39.62
CA PHE A 301 -13.56 -6.41 40.80
C PHE A 301 -13.18 -4.93 40.89
N ASP A 302 -14.17 -4.04 40.76
CA ASP A 302 -14.02 -2.57 40.73
C ASP A 302 -13.07 -2.11 39.62
N GLY A 303 -13.25 -2.66 38.42
CA GLY A 303 -12.43 -2.38 37.22
C GLY A 303 -11.00 -2.90 37.31
N ARG A 304 -10.74 -3.88 38.17
CA ARG A 304 -9.41 -4.50 38.22
C ARG A 304 -9.13 -5.44 37.07
N LEU A 305 -10.16 -6.07 36.53
CA LEU A 305 -10.03 -6.94 35.37
C LEU A 305 -11.00 -6.48 34.29
N ASN A 306 -10.46 -6.04 33.16
CA ASN A 306 -11.21 -5.67 31.97
C ASN A 306 -10.82 -6.59 30.83
N ILE A 307 -11.78 -7.20 30.17
CA ILE A 307 -11.58 -8.10 29.03
C ILE A 307 -12.52 -7.65 27.92
N THR A 308 -11.96 -7.46 26.74
CA THR A 308 -12.71 -7.27 25.50
C THR A 308 -12.34 -8.35 24.52
N VAL A 309 -13.33 -9.00 23.95
CA VAL A 309 -13.16 -10.00 22.89
C VAL A 309 -14.02 -9.60 21.72
N ASP A 310 -13.42 -9.48 20.54
CA ASP A 310 -14.13 -9.22 19.29
C ASP A 310 -13.84 -10.32 18.28
N GLY A 311 -14.86 -10.81 17.63
CA GLY A 311 -14.77 -11.71 16.48
C GLY A 311 -15.43 -11.06 15.28
N TYR A 312 -14.77 -11.09 14.13
CA TYR A 312 -15.28 -10.44 12.93
C TYR A 312 -15.14 -11.31 11.68
N TYR A 313 -16.02 -11.03 10.74
CA TYR A 313 -15.98 -11.57 9.39
C TYR A 313 -16.36 -10.48 8.40
N SER A 314 -15.53 -10.25 7.40
CA SER A 314 -15.83 -9.32 6.32
C SER A 314 -15.63 -9.93 4.95
N THR A 315 -16.36 -9.42 3.98
CA THR A 315 -16.20 -9.75 2.57
C THR A 315 -16.13 -8.46 1.77
N THR A 316 -15.12 -8.36 0.93
CA THR A 316 -14.99 -7.28 -0.06
C THR A 316 -15.31 -7.84 -1.43
N ARG A 317 -16.18 -7.17 -2.17
CA ARG A 317 -16.64 -7.53 -3.51
C ARG A 317 -16.44 -6.35 -4.44
N ASP A 318 -16.49 -6.63 -5.73
CA ASP A 318 -16.34 -5.63 -6.78
C ASP A 318 -14.98 -4.92 -6.66
N LEU A 319 -13.88 -5.70 -6.41
CA LEU A 319 -12.53 -5.17 -6.28
C LEU A 319 -12.13 -4.35 -7.51
N LEU A 320 -11.49 -3.22 -7.29
CA LEU A 320 -11.04 -2.32 -8.35
C LEU A 320 -9.69 -2.80 -8.90
N LEU A 321 -9.73 -3.70 -9.89
CA LEU A 321 -8.54 -4.33 -10.46
C LEU A 321 -8.24 -3.81 -11.87
N SER A 322 -6.94 -3.74 -12.19
CA SER A 322 -6.45 -3.53 -13.56
C SER A 322 -6.11 -4.87 -14.17
N LEU A 323 -6.85 -5.29 -15.17
CA LEU A 323 -6.57 -6.52 -15.91
C LEU A 323 -5.86 -6.19 -17.21
N GLN A 324 -4.90 -7.03 -17.59
CA GLN A 324 -4.27 -6.96 -18.90
C GLN A 324 -5.28 -7.39 -19.97
N THR A 325 -5.25 -6.72 -21.12
CA THR A 325 -6.10 -7.06 -22.26
C THR A 325 -5.29 -7.79 -23.33
N ILE A 326 -5.98 -8.57 -24.16
CA ILE A 326 -5.32 -9.25 -25.28
C ILE A 326 -4.77 -8.17 -26.23
N HIS A 327 -3.50 -8.26 -26.60
CA HIS A 327 -2.81 -7.26 -27.42
C HIS A 327 -3.50 -6.95 -28.76
N THR A 328 -4.27 -7.90 -29.30
CA THR A 328 -5.07 -7.70 -30.54
C THR A 328 -6.17 -6.65 -30.41
N THR A 329 -6.55 -6.27 -29.18
CA THR A 329 -7.53 -5.20 -28.94
C THR A 329 -6.96 -3.79 -29.14
N GLY A 330 -5.64 -3.66 -29.23
CA GLY A 330 -4.93 -2.38 -29.28
C GLY A 330 -4.78 -1.68 -27.92
N TYR A 331 -5.30 -2.27 -26.84
CA TYR A 331 -5.21 -1.74 -25.49
C TYR A 331 -4.33 -2.62 -24.59
N THR A 332 -3.63 -2.03 -23.64
CA THR A 332 -2.77 -2.77 -22.72
C THR A 332 -3.49 -3.23 -21.46
N SER A 333 -4.47 -2.47 -20.99
CA SER A 333 -5.19 -2.79 -19.74
C SER A 333 -6.60 -2.21 -19.70
N ARG A 334 -7.42 -2.78 -18.81
CA ARG A 334 -8.77 -2.32 -18.50
C ARG A 334 -8.99 -2.36 -16.98
N PHE A 335 -9.53 -1.28 -16.43
CA PHE A 335 -10.03 -1.28 -15.04
C PHE A 335 -11.44 -1.87 -14.98
N THR A 336 -11.66 -2.76 -14.02
CA THR A 336 -12.96 -3.42 -13.84
C THR A 336 -13.20 -3.73 -12.37
N ASN A 337 -14.47 -3.85 -12.01
CA ASN A 337 -14.88 -4.39 -10.71
C ASN A 337 -14.95 -5.91 -10.83
N LEU A 338 -13.96 -6.60 -10.31
CA LEU A 338 -13.85 -8.04 -10.38
C LEU A 338 -13.26 -8.61 -9.11
N GLY A 339 -13.71 -9.77 -8.74
CA GLY A 339 -13.15 -10.52 -7.63
C GLY A 339 -13.82 -10.26 -6.29
N LYS A 340 -13.43 -11.12 -5.35
CA LYS A 340 -13.93 -11.16 -3.99
C LYS A 340 -12.83 -11.61 -3.05
N THR A 341 -12.74 -10.93 -1.91
CA THR A 341 -11.87 -11.35 -0.80
C THR A 341 -12.70 -11.48 0.48
N SER A 342 -12.23 -12.30 1.39
CA SER A 342 -12.78 -12.39 2.73
C SER A 342 -11.70 -12.21 3.79
N ASN A 343 -12.11 -11.70 4.93
CA ASN A 343 -11.26 -11.51 6.09
C ASN A 343 -12.01 -11.92 7.35
N ARG A 344 -11.36 -12.70 8.22
CA ARG A 344 -11.91 -13.12 9.51
C ARG A 344 -10.83 -13.09 10.58
N GLY A 345 -11.23 -12.72 11.78
CA GLY A 345 -10.28 -12.65 12.87
C GLY A 345 -10.94 -12.64 14.22
N VAL A 346 -10.09 -12.74 15.23
CA VAL A 346 -10.43 -12.62 16.64
C VAL A 346 -9.39 -11.72 17.29
N GLU A 347 -9.89 -10.79 18.10
CA GLU A 347 -9.07 -9.86 18.88
C GLU A 347 -9.44 -9.98 20.35
N VAL A 348 -8.42 -10.02 21.21
CA VAL A 348 -8.57 -10.10 22.66
C VAL A 348 -7.72 -9.01 23.29
N SER A 349 -8.34 -8.23 24.17
CA SER A 349 -7.66 -7.25 25.01
C SER A 349 -7.96 -7.55 26.47
N VAL A 350 -6.93 -7.64 27.29
CA VAL A 350 -7.03 -7.87 28.74
C VAL A 350 -6.24 -6.79 29.46
N GLU A 351 -6.89 -6.05 30.32
CA GLU A 351 -6.25 -5.15 31.26
C GLU A 351 -6.51 -5.63 32.69
N SER A 352 -5.45 -5.83 33.46
CA SER A 352 -5.53 -6.30 34.84
C SER A 352 -4.72 -5.42 35.78
N ARG A 353 -5.36 -4.89 36.82
CA ARG A 353 -4.70 -4.21 37.95
C ARG A 353 -4.41 -5.26 39.02
N ASN A 354 -3.29 -5.97 38.88
CA ASN A 354 -2.94 -7.13 39.69
C ASN A 354 -2.77 -6.75 41.17
N ILE A 355 -2.09 -5.62 41.43
CA ILE A 355 -1.85 -5.10 42.78
C ILE A 355 -2.13 -3.60 42.80
N VAL A 356 -2.97 -3.18 43.74
CA VAL A 356 -3.30 -1.77 43.97
C VAL A 356 -3.12 -1.48 45.43
N LYS A 357 -1.92 -0.98 45.80
CA LYS A 357 -1.56 -0.54 47.17
C LYS A 357 -0.98 0.87 47.11
N PRO A 358 -1.02 1.67 48.21
CA PRO A 358 -0.54 3.06 48.20
C PRO A 358 0.91 3.25 47.78
N LYS A 359 1.78 2.28 48.07
CA LYS A 359 3.22 2.33 47.75
C LYS A 359 3.65 1.35 46.66
N PHE A 360 2.74 0.46 46.19
CA PHE A 360 3.05 -0.52 45.17
C PHE A 360 1.83 -0.81 44.31
N GLY A 361 1.95 -0.55 43.04
CA GLY A 361 0.95 -0.88 42.02
C GLY A 361 1.57 -1.74 40.93
N TRP A 362 0.81 -2.73 40.43
CA TRP A 362 1.17 -3.54 39.27
C TRP A 362 -0.03 -3.69 38.34
N THR A 363 0.14 -3.23 37.10
CA THR A 363 -0.85 -3.33 36.05
C THR A 363 -0.27 -4.11 34.89
N THR A 364 -1.06 -5.02 34.32
CA THR A 364 -0.74 -5.77 33.09
C THR A 364 -1.76 -5.43 32.02
N SER A 365 -1.30 -5.15 30.82
CA SER A 365 -2.12 -5.05 29.61
C SER A 365 -1.61 -6.08 28.60
N PHE A 366 -2.52 -6.88 28.07
CA PHE A 366 -2.25 -7.91 27.08
C PHE A 366 -3.19 -7.76 25.89
N THR A 367 -2.65 -7.81 24.69
CA THR A 367 -3.41 -7.84 23.45
C THR A 367 -3.00 -9.02 22.60
N LEU A 368 -3.98 -9.66 21.96
CA LEU A 368 -3.76 -10.76 21.02
C LEU A 368 -4.70 -10.57 19.85
N SER A 369 -4.16 -10.67 18.64
CA SER A 369 -4.92 -10.62 17.41
C SER A 369 -4.55 -11.77 16.49
N HIS A 370 -5.57 -12.40 15.91
CA HIS A 370 -5.46 -13.37 14.83
C HIS A 370 -6.29 -12.88 13.65
N ASN A 371 -5.69 -12.81 12.47
CA ASN A 371 -6.35 -12.39 11.25
C ASN A 371 -6.05 -13.37 10.12
N LYS A 372 -7.05 -13.68 9.29
CA LYS A 372 -6.90 -14.50 8.10
C LYS A 372 -7.63 -13.87 6.93
N GLN A 373 -6.88 -13.43 5.93
CA GLN A 373 -7.40 -12.88 4.67
C GLN A 373 -7.28 -13.92 3.56
N MET A 374 -8.32 -14.03 2.73
CA MET A 374 -8.37 -15.01 1.64
C MET A 374 -8.84 -14.34 0.34
N VAL A 375 -8.32 -14.80 -0.77
CA VAL A 375 -8.84 -14.52 -2.11
C VAL A 375 -9.92 -15.56 -2.40
N ASP A 376 -11.17 -15.13 -2.47
CA ASP A 376 -12.31 -16.02 -2.69
C ASP A 376 -12.60 -16.21 -4.18
N ASP A 377 -12.33 -15.16 -4.99
CA ASP A 377 -12.61 -15.14 -6.42
C ASP A 377 -11.77 -14.05 -7.11
N ILE A 378 -11.17 -14.32 -8.24
CA ILE A 378 -10.46 -13.38 -9.11
C ILE A 378 -11.02 -13.39 -10.56
N GLY A 379 -12.24 -13.88 -10.74
CA GLY A 379 -12.89 -13.98 -12.03
C GLY A 379 -12.40 -15.18 -12.83
N HIS A 380 -12.05 -14.94 -14.10
CA HIS A 380 -11.60 -15.98 -15.02
C HIS A 380 -10.09 -16.23 -14.97
N GLU A 381 -9.37 -15.44 -14.19
CA GLU A 381 -7.92 -15.56 -14.07
C GLU A 381 -7.58 -16.69 -13.08
N GLU A 382 -6.60 -17.50 -13.41
CA GLU A 382 -6.09 -18.52 -12.46
C GLU A 382 -5.11 -17.91 -11.47
N TYR A 383 -4.34 -16.94 -11.93
CA TYR A 383 -3.32 -16.23 -11.16
C TYR A 383 -3.21 -14.77 -11.63
N VAL A 384 -3.16 -13.83 -10.71
CA VAL A 384 -2.90 -12.42 -10.99
C VAL A 384 -1.63 -11.99 -10.29
N SER A 385 -0.58 -11.68 -11.07
CA SER A 385 0.67 -11.16 -10.55
C SER A 385 0.49 -9.77 -9.97
N CYS A 386 1.06 -9.52 -8.78
CA CYS A 386 1.07 -8.19 -8.15
C CYS A 386 2.25 -7.32 -8.58
N LEU A 387 3.14 -7.83 -9.41
CA LEU A 387 4.27 -7.05 -9.92
C LEU A 387 3.81 -6.15 -11.05
N GLU A 388 3.88 -4.83 -10.82
CA GLU A 388 3.77 -3.87 -11.92
C GLU A 388 4.90 -4.11 -12.92
N SER A 389 4.55 -4.20 -14.19
CA SER A 389 5.49 -4.34 -15.29
C SER A 389 6.35 -3.09 -15.41
N GLY A 390 7.54 -3.09 -14.87
CA GLY A 390 8.45 -1.94 -14.95
C GLY A 390 9.83 -2.15 -14.36
N GLY A 391 10.03 -3.18 -13.59
CA GLY A 391 11.33 -3.58 -13.07
C GLY A 391 11.86 -4.83 -13.78
N ASN A 392 13.16 -4.90 -13.97
CA ASN A 392 13.90 -6.03 -14.56
C ASN A 392 13.85 -7.32 -13.71
N THR A 393 12.80 -7.49 -12.92
CA THR A 393 12.63 -8.58 -11.98
C THR A 393 11.42 -9.41 -12.37
N ASN A 394 11.66 -10.44 -13.17
CA ASN A 394 10.70 -11.52 -13.47
C ASN A 394 10.43 -12.39 -12.24
N TYR A 395 10.24 -11.79 -11.05
CA TYR A 395 10.01 -12.54 -9.82
C TYR A 395 8.52 -12.52 -9.50
N MET A 396 7.84 -13.58 -9.84
CA MET A 396 6.42 -13.85 -9.58
C MET A 396 6.16 -14.18 -8.10
N MET A 397 6.69 -13.36 -7.16
CA MET A 397 6.65 -13.70 -5.74
C MET A 397 5.33 -13.40 -5.06
N TYR A 398 4.68 -12.33 -5.48
CA TYR A 398 3.39 -11.92 -4.94
C TYR A 398 2.34 -12.04 -6.02
N GLY A 399 1.28 -12.75 -5.71
CA GLY A 399 0.17 -12.89 -6.65
C GLY A 399 -1.08 -13.42 -5.98
N TYR A 400 -2.20 -13.15 -6.60
CA TYR A 400 -3.51 -13.59 -6.14
C TYR A 400 -3.94 -14.86 -6.85
N LYS A 401 -4.33 -15.87 -6.07
CA LYS A 401 -4.93 -17.11 -6.57
C LYS A 401 -6.14 -17.44 -5.71
N THR A 402 -7.23 -17.84 -6.34
CA THR A 402 -8.47 -18.21 -5.64
C THR A 402 -8.22 -19.36 -4.66
N GLY A 403 -8.73 -19.22 -3.41
CA GLY A 403 -8.56 -20.17 -2.33
C GLY A 403 -7.29 -20.02 -1.50
N TYR A 404 -6.43 -19.06 -1.82
CA TYR A 404 -5.20 -18.78 -1.08
C TYR A 404 -5.25 -17.45 -0.31
N PRO A 405 -4.36 -17.26 0.69
CA PRO A 405 -4.25 -15.99 1.41
C PRO A 405 -3.93 -14.81 0.47
N LEU A 406 -4.42 -13.61 0.81
CA LEU A 406 -4.22 -12.40 0.03
C LEU A 406 -2.72 -12.04 -0.13
N ASN A 407 -1.93 -12.26 0.93
CA ASN A 407 -0.49 -11.99 0.94
C ASN A 407 0.33 -13.28 0.78
N ALA A 408 -0.14 -14.19 -0.09
CA ALA A 408 0.54 -15.43 -0.40
C ALA A 408 1.86 -15.17 -1.14
N LEU A 409 2.87 -15.94 -0.76
CA LEU A 409 4.18 -15.98 -1.42
C LEU A 409 4.23 -17.19 -2.34
N TRP A 410 4.64 -16.95 -3.57
CA TRP A 410 4.72 -17.95 -4.63
C TRP A 410 6.16 -18.12 -5.11
N GLY A 411 6.51 -19.27 -5.59
CA GLY A 411 7.82 -19.52 -6.18
C GLY A 411 7.92 -20.91 -6.78
N PHE A 412 8.96 -21.14 -7.55
CA PHE A 412 9.24 -22.44 -8.12
C PHE A 412 9.90 -23.37 -7.09
N GLN A 413 9.59 -24.64 -7.12
CA GLN A 413 10.24 -25.64 -6.29
C GLN A 413 11.64 -25.94 -6.83
N TYR A 414 12.68 -25.60 -6.03
CA TYR A 414 14.06 -25.86 -6.39
C TYR A 414 14.39 -27.35 -6.31
N ALA A 415 15.02 -27.89 -7.36
CA ALA A 415 15.40 -29.31 -7.48
C ALA A 415 16.93 -29.51 -7.61
N GLY A 416 17.74 -28.51 -7.28
CA GLY A 416 19.18 -28.53 -7.42
C GLY A 416 19.68 -27.73 -8.62
N VAL A 417 20.87 -28.06 -9.13
CA VAL A 417 21.46 -27.45 -10.33
C VAL A 417 21.59 -28.49 -11.44
N TRP A 418 21.53 -28.02 -12.67
CA TRP A 418 21.76 -28.86 -13.83
C TRP A 418 23.21 -29.35 -13.86
N LYS A 419 23.43 -30.68 -13.90
CA LYS A 419 24.73 -31.33 -13.92
C LYS A 419 24.94 -32.06 -15.25
N THR A 420 26.20 -32.37 -15.58
CA THR A 420 26.56 -33.17 -16.78
C THR A 420 25.93 -34.56 -16.82
N THR A 421 25.59 -35.10 -15.63
CA THR A 421 24.91 -36.39 -15.49
C THR A 421 23.40 -36.36 -15.69
N ASP A 422 22.80 -35.14 -15.70
CA ASP A 422 21.38 -35.01 -15.97
C ASP A 422 21.14 -35.27 -17.46
N GLN A 423 20.12 -36.07 -17.76
CA GLN A 423 19.67 -36.19 -19.14
C GLN A 423 18.99 -34.88 -19.51
N PHE A 424 19.68 -34.08 -20.32
CA PHE A 424 19.08 -32.91 -20.93
C PHE A 424 18.05 -33.41 -21.96
N GLU A 425 16.82 -33.62 -21.55
CA GLU A 425 15.76 -33.54 -22.52
C GLU A 425 15.81 -32.14 -23.10
N ARG A 426 15.81 -32.02 -24.43
CA ARG A 426 15.76 -30.75 -25.16
C ARG A 426 14.43 -30.05 -24.88
N ASN A 427 14.23 -29.65 -23.65
CA ASN A 427 12.98 -29.16 -23.17
C ASN A 427 12.81 -27.68 -23.49
N ARG A 428 11.62 -27.38 -23.92
CA ARG A 428 11.05 -26.05 -24.11
C ARG A 428 11.22 -25.13 -22.89
N PHE A 429 11.64 -25.66 -21.73
CA PHE A 429 12.04 -24.98 -20.50
C PHE A 429 12.95 -23.79 -20.69
N THR A 430 13.87 -23.86 -21.67
CA THR A 430 14.91 -22.86 -21.84
C THR A 430 14.47 -21.62 -22.59
N LYS A 431 13.41 -21.70 -23.37
CA LYS A 431 13.00 -20.55 -24.21
C LYS A 431 12.27 -19.44 -23.46
N SER A 432 11.66 -19.74 -22.31
CA SER A 432 10.89 -18.74 -21.55
C SER A 432 11.71 -17.92 -20.55
N TYR A 433 12.82 -18.46 -20.03
CA TYR A 433 13.56 -17.84 -18.93
C TYR A 433 15.04 -17.52 -19.23
N ILE A 434 15.60 -18.02 -20.30
CA ILE A 434 16.95 -17.67 -20.73
C ILE A 434 16.87 -16.79 -21.96
N SER A 435 17.38 -15.56 -21.85
CA SER A 435 17.45 -14.61 -22.95
C SER A 435 18.04 -15.24 -24.20
N SER A 436 17.33 -15.12 -25.31
CA SER A 436 17.61 -15.70 -26.62
C SER A 436 18.89 -15.21 -27.32
N SER A 437 19.83 -14.58 -26.60
CA SER A 437 20.98 -13.89 -27.20
C SER A 437 22.29 -14.70 -27.26
N THR A 438 22.33 -15.95 -26.78
CA THR A 438 23.55 -16.76 -26.81
C THR A 438 23.27 -18.18 -27.29
N GLY A 439 23.75 -18.47 -28.47
CA GLY A 439 23.41 -19.61 -29.28
C GLY A 439 24.12 -20.93 -28.97
N SER A 440 23.95 -21.56 -27.81
CA SER A 440 24.03 -23.03 -27.67
C SER A 440 23.33 -23.49 -26.38
N ASP A 441 22.20 -24.11 -26.54
CA ASP A 441 21.27 -24.42 -25.44
C ASP A 441 21.83 -25.37 -24.34
N ALA A 442 22.75 -26.24 -24.66
CA ALA A 442 23.26 -27.26 -23.72
C ALA A 442 24.34 -26.73 -22.74
N GLN A 443 25.18 -25.80 -23.13
CA GLN A 443 26.22 -25.24 -22.25
C GLN A 443 25.69 -24.21 -21.26
N LEU A 444 24.61 -23.52 -21.58
CA LEU A 444 23.99 -22.48 -20.75
C LEU A 444 23.24 -23.05 -19.55
N MET A 445 22.89 -24.35 -19.56
CA MET A 445 22.11 -24.96 -18.49
C MET A 445 22.92 -25.58 -17.37
N LEU A 446 24.18 -25.91 -17.61
CA LEU A 446 25.05 -26.48 -16.57
C LEU A 446 25.31 -25.46 -15.47
N GLY A 447 25.02 -25.84 -14.23
CA GLY A 447 25.17 -24.95 -13.07
C GLY A 447 24.00 -23.99 -12.83
N TYR A 448 23.04 -23.89 -13.76
CA TYR A 448 21.82 -23.12 -13.54
C TYR A 448 20.84 -23.83 -12.61
N PRO A 449 19.97 -23.10 -11.90
CA PRO A 449 18.94 -23.71 -11.05
C PRO A 449 18.02 -24.61 -11.87
N LYS A 450 17.74 -25.79 -11.30
CA LYS A 450 16.76 -26.74 -11.80
C LYS A 450 15.49 -26.61 -10.98
N TYR A 451 14.35 -26.44 -11.63
CA TYR A 451 13.04 -26.34 -10.99
C TYR A 451 12.16 -27.52 -11.35
N VAL A 452 11.19 -27.83 -10.49
CA VAL A 452 10.21 -28.89 -10.73
C VAL A 452 9.09 -28.36 -11.59
N ASP A 453 8.80 -29.04 -12.69
CA ASP A 453 7.61 -28.88 -13.50
C ASP A 453 6.46 -29.60 -12.80
N GLN A 454 5.54 -28.83 -12.18
CA GLN A 454 4.48 -29.36 -11.34
C GLN A 454 3.37 -30.04 -12.14
N ASN A 455 3.00 -29.47 -13.28
CA ASN A 455 1.94 -29.95 -14.15
C ASN A 455 2.44 -30.98 -15.20
N ARG A 456 3.77 -31.10 -15.37
CA ARG A 456 4.47 -32.01 -16.31
C ARG A 456 4.14 -31.76 -17.78
N ASP A 457 3.91 -30.51 -18.14
CA ASP A 457 3.68 -30.11 -19.53
C ASP A 457 4.98 -29.84 -20.32
N GLY A 458 6.13 -29.86 -19.64
CA GLY A 458 7.46 -29.61 -20.19
C GLY A 458 7.75 -28.12 -20.37
N ILE A 459 6.97 -27.20 -19.78
CA ILE A 459 7.14 -25.75 -19.84
C ILE A 459 7.12 -25.21 -18.42
N LEU A 460 8.16 -24.50 -17.99
CA LEU A 460 8.15 -23.81 -16.71
C LEU A 460 7.35 -22.51 -16.85
N SER A 461 6.20 -22.45 -16.20
CA SER A 461 5.23 -21.34 -16.30
C SER A 461 4.68 -20.95 -14.91
N GLU A 462 3.73 -20.01 -14.89
CA GLU A 462 3.01 -19.64 -13.66
C GLU A 462 2.23 -20.81 -13.05
N GLU A 463 1.88 -21.82 -13.85
CA GLU A 463 1.19 -23.03 -13.39
C GLU A 463 2.05 -23.90 -12.49
N ASP A 464 3.40 -23.77 -12.58
CA ASP A 464 4.37 -24.51 -11.76
C ASP A 464 4.68 -23.81 -10.43
N LEU A 465 4.09 -22.65 -10.18
CA LEU A 465 4.27 -21.94 -8.92
C LEU A 465 3.62 -22.68 -7.76
N ILE A 466 4.40 -22.93 -6.71
CA ILE A 466 3.92 -23.51 -5.46
C ILE A 466 3.71 -22.43 -4.40
N TYR A 467 2.78 -22.67 -3.50
CA TYR A 467 2.55 -21.83 -2.33
C TYR A 467 3.68 -22.01 -1.31
N LEU A 468 4.49 -20.96 -1.11
CA LEU A 468 5.62 -20.96 -0.19
C LEU A 468 5.25 -20.54 1.23
N GLY A 469 4.10 -19.93 1.41
CA GLY A 469 3.61 -19.44 2.68
C GLY A 469 2.94 -18.07 2.54
N ASN A 470 2.65 -17.45 3.68
CA ASN A 470 1.98 -16.15 3.78
C ASN A 470 2.86 -15.17 4.56
N SER A 471 2.88 -13.92 4.17
CA SER A 471 3.59 -12.86 4.89
C SER A 471 2.84 -12.37 6.14
N ASP A 472 1.53 -12.62 6.24
CA ASP A 472 0.76 -12.21 7.41
C ASP A 472 1.12 -13.07 8.62
N PRO A 473 1.30 -12.45 9.80
CA PRO A 473 1.50 -13.21 11.03
C PRO A 473 0.24 -13.99 11.41
N VAL A 474 0.43 -15.18 11.95
CA VAL A 474 -0.67 -16.00 12.48
C VAL A 474 -1.21 -15.40 13.78
N LEU A 475 -0.32 -14.89 14.64
CA LEU A 475 -0.66 -14.22 15.88
C LEU A 475 0.23 -13.01 16.07
N TYR A 476 -0.35 -11.90 16.50
CA TYR A 476 0.41 -10.71 16.87
C TYR A 476 -0.26 -9.98 18.03
N GLY A 477 0.53 -9.19 18.75
CA GLY A 477 0.03 -8.45 19.89
C GLY A 477 1.12 -7.87 20.75
N GLY A 478 0.75 -7.58 22.00
CA GLY A 478 1.65 -6.98 22.97
C GLY A 478 1.36 -7.37 24.41
N LEU A 479 2.38 -7.35 25.22
CA LEU A 479 2.30 -7.51 26.67
C LEU A 479 3.01 -6.34 27.33
N GLN A 480 2.28 -5.57 28.10
CA GLN A 480 2.80 -4.47 28.88
C GLN A 480 2.62 -4.74 30.38
N ASN A 481 3.67 -4.57 31.15
CA ASN A 481 3.60 -4.53 32.61
C ASN A 481 4.11 -3.18 33.10
N THR A 482 3.37 -2.58 34.02
CA THR A 482 3.73 -1.32 34.68
C THR A 482 3.74 -1.53 36.19
N PHE A 483 4.85 -1.20 36.81
CA PHE A 483 5.06 -1.24 38.25
C PHE A 483 5.22 0.19 38.78
N ASN A 484 4.43 0.56 39.78
CA ASN A 484 4.56 1.82 40.49
C ASN A 484 5.07 1.51 41.90
N ILE A 485 6.25 2.00 42.25
CA ILE A 485 6.94 1.73 43.54
C ILE A 485 7.24 3.06 44.18
N GLY A 486 6.36 3.53 45.08
CA GLY A 486 6.46 4.88 45.62
C GLY A 486 6.40 5.95 44.55
N GLY A 487 7.47 6.72 44.39
CA GLY A 487 7.59 7.74 43.33
C GLY A 487 8.19 7.24 42.00
N LEU A 488 8.56 5.96 41.91
CA LEU A 488 9.18 5.36 40.73
C LEU A 488 8.14 4.59 39.90
N ARG A 489 8.13 4.81 38.59
CA ARG A 489 7.33 4.03 37.63
C ARG A 489 8.25 3.29 36.68
N ILE A 490 8.11 1.97 36.60
CA ILE A 490 8.85 1.10 35.71
C ILE A 490 7.85 0.44 34.76
N GLY A 491 8.08 0.53 33.44
CA GLY A 491 7.24 -0.10 32.42
C GLY A 491 8.08 -1.00 31.51
N PHE A 492 7.55 -2.20 31.22
CA PHE A 492 8.08 -3.12 30.21
C PHE A 492 7.00 -3.37 29.17
N TYR A 493 7.37 -3.22 27.90
CA TYR A 493 6.51 -3.53 26.77
C TYR A 493 7.19 -4.51 25.84
N PHE A 494 6.50 -5.60 25.55
CA PHE A 494 6.90 -6.61 24.58
C PHE A 494 5.86 -6.67 23.47
N SER A 495 6.28 -6.45 22.23
CA SER A 495 5.48 -6.75 21.05
C SER A 495 5.88 -8.10 20.49
N TYR A 496 4.93 -8.85 19.98
CA TYR A 496 5.19 -10.12 19.33
C TYR A 496 4.42 -10.23 18.02
N SER A 497 5.06 -10.90 17.06
CA SER A 497 4.49 -11.26 15.77
C SER A 497 4.99 -12.65 15.43
N LEU A 498 4.09 -13.64 15.40
CA LEU A 498 4.41 -15.05 15.25
C LEU A 498 3.81 -15.59 13.97
N GLY A 499 4.58 -16.40 13.29
CA GLY A 499 4.17 -16.99 12.02
C GLY A 499 4.49 -16.15 10.84
N GLY A 500 4.13 -15.81 9.87
CA GLY A 500 4.48 -14.96 8.74
C GLY A 500 5.85 -15.28 8.11
N LYS A 501 5.95 -15.20 6.84
CA LYS A 501 7.19 -15.36 6.10
C LYS A 501 7.62 -14.03 5.51
N ILE A 502 8.91 -13.76 5.51
CA ILE A 502 9.50 -12.58 4.89
C ILE A 502 10.34 -13.03 3.71
N TYR A 503 10.13 -12.42 2.57
CA TYR A 503 11.01 -12.60 1.44
C TYR A 503 12.28 -11.77 1.63
N ASN A 504 13.43 -12.45 1.63
CA ASN A 504 14.72 -11.80 1.80
C ASN A 504 15.29 -11.32 0.46
N TYR A 505 14.79 -10.19 -0.04
CA TYR A 505 15.26 -9.59 -1.28
C TYR A 505 16.74 -9.20 -1.24
N SER A 506 17.25 -8.79 -0.06
CA SER A 506 18.66 -8.44 0.11
C SER A 506 19.58 -9.63 -0.13
N GLU A 507 19.17 -10.81 0.31
CA GLU A 507 19.91 -12.05 0.05
C GLU A 507 19.94 -12.39 -1.45
N LEU A 508 18.78 -12.28 -2.12
CA LEU A 508 18.71 -12.48 -3.57
C LEU A 508 19.64 -11.52 -4.32
N ALA A 509 19.57 -10.22 -4.00
CA ALA A 509 20.38 -9.19 -4.67
C ALA A 509 21.90 -9.41 -4.46
N MET A 510 22.30 -9.88 -3.27
CA MET A 510 23.71 -10.15 -2.96
C MET A 510 24.17 -11.55 -3.40
N ALA A 511 23.26 -12.48 -3.68
CA ALA A 511 23.61 -13.81 -4.17
C ALA A 511 23.80 -13.87 -5.70
N GLY A 512 23.19 -12.93 -6.46
CA GLY A 512 23.17 -12.96 -7.92
C GLY A 512 23.98 -11.89 -8.64
N GLY A 513 24.59 -10.94 -7.93
CA GLY A 513 25.25 -9.77 -8.54
C GLY A 513 26.74 -9.98 -8.85
N TYR A 514 27.18 -9.68 -10.08
CA TYR A 514 28.59 -9.73 -10.47
C TYR A 514 29.43 -8.59 -9.84
N ALA A 515 28.80 -7.48 -9.52
CA ALA A 515 29.47 -6.26 -9.05
C ALA A 515 29.09 -5.84 -7.63
N THR A 516 28.46 -6.74 -6.87
CA THR A 516 28.05 -6.50 -5.48
C THR A 516 28.82 -7.40 -4.53
N ASN A 517 28.98 -6.96 -3.28
CA ASN A 517 29.47 -7.82 -2.23
C ASN A 517 28.54 -9.03 -2.09
N GLN A 518 29.13 -10.23 -2.08
CA GLN A 518 28.40 -11.48 -1.99
C GLN A 518 28.52 -12.10 -0.60
N TYR A 519 27.57 -12.93 -0.23
CA TYR A 519 27.67 -13.74 0.98
C TYR A 519 28.77 -14.79 0.85
N ARG A 520 29.41 -15.13 1.97
CA ARG A 520 30.51 -16.12 2.00
C ARG A 520 30.11 -17.49 1.45
N TYR A 521 28.86 -17.92 1.64
CA TYR A 521 28.38 -19.21 1.12
C TYR A 521 28.33 -19.28 -0.41
N MET A 522 28.42 -18.14 -1.11
CA MET A 522 28.53 -18.11 -2.57
C MET A 522 29.86 -18.71 -3.08
N LEU A 523 30.85 -18.85 -2.20
CA LEU A 523 32.08 -19.59 -2.53
C LEU A 523 31.83 -21.08 -2.75
N ASP A 524 30.73 -21.62 -2.20
CA ASP A 524 30.30 -23.02 -2.37
C ASP A 524 29.43 -23.21 -3.63
N ALA A 525 29.25 -22.15 -4.43
CA ALA A 525 28.50 -22.25 -5.68
C ALA A 525 29.19 -23.21 -6.66
N TRP A 526 28.39 -23.87 -7.48
CA TRP A 526 28.88 -24.81 -8.47
C TRP A 526 29.80 -24.12 -9.51
N HIS A 527 31.01 -24.65 -9.73
CA HIS A 527 32.00 -24.15 -10.68
C HIS A 527 32.31 -25.19 -11.76
N LEU A 528 32.15 -24.82 -13.02
CA LEU A 528 32.46 -25.70 -14.17
C LEU A 528 33.95 -26.04 -14.28
N SER A 529 34.83 -25.13 -13.81
CA SER A 529 36.27 -25.24 -13.96
C SER A 529 36.95 -26.29 -13.06
N LEU A 530 36.25 -26.85 -12.08
CA LEU A 530 36.79 -27.89 -11.18
C LEU A 530 36.74 -29.31 -11.78
N ILE A 531 36.24 -29.46 -13.01
CA ILE A 531 36.19 -30.77 -13.69
C ILE A 531 37.51 -31.12 -14.39
N HIS A 532 38.44 -30.17 -14.51
CA HIS A 532 39.72 -30.34 -15.24
C HIS A 532 41.00 -30.11 -14.41
N ILE A 533 40.91 -30.24 -13.09
CA ILE A 533 42.11 -30.29 -12.24
C ILE A 533 42.28 -31.69 -11.67
#